data_aad403824e542f9b7f6ae6d6ee06a33e
#
_entry.id   aad403824e542f9b7f6ae6d6ee06a33e
#
_cell.length_a   1.000
_cell.length_b   1.000
_cell.length_c   1.000
_cell.angle_alpha   90.00
_cell.angle_beta   90.00
_cell.angle_gamma   90.00
#
_symmetry.space_group_name_H-M   'P 1'
#
loop_
_entity.id
_entity.type
_entity.pdbx_description
1 polymer ?
#
loop_
_entity_poly.entity_id
_entity_poly.type
_entity_poly.pdbx_seq_one_letter_code
_entity_poly.pdbx_strand_id
1 'polypeptide(L)'
;MMQRARPEDWYRIRRLGDDVTLIDEPWIHQYYRCNIWHVRGRDRDLLVDTGMGVVSLRSQVPLVTERPLTAVASHTHYDHVGGHHEFADRVAHLGEADLLARPTRANTLAEWVGDDIFDRLPPTPYLSATYAVRKAPATRIVADGDVIDLGDRHFEVIHTPGHSPGGIALWEAATGILFSGDIHYDGPLAEDLYHSDPADYLRSMKRLHEIPARIVHAGHYPSFDGARHRALIHNWLDAREA
;
A
#
# COMPACT_ATOMS: atom_id res chain seq x y z
N MET A 1 4.24 0.10 31.43
CA MET A 1 4.37 -0.90 30.31
C MET A 1 3.26 -0.61 29.30
N MET A 2 3.56 -0.46 28.02
CA MET A 2 2.55 -0.23 26.97
C MET A 2 1.60 -1.44 26.89
N GLN A 3 0.30 -1.17 26.77
CA GLN A 3 -0.72 -2.22 26.67
C GLN A 3 -0.59 -2.95 25.31
N ARG A 4 -0.86 -4.25 25.30
CA ARG A 4 -0.94 -5.03 24.05
C ARG A 4 -2.38 -5.09 23.57
N ALA A 5 -2.55 -5.02 22.26
CA ALA A 5 -3.83 -5.29 21.60
C ALA A 5 -4.13 -6.80 21.63
N ARG A 6 -5.40 -7.17 21.49
CA ARG A 6 -5.80 -8.56 21.25
C ARG A 6 -5.77 -8.83 19.73
N PRO A 7 -5.52 -10.06 19.28
CA PRO A 7 -5.52 -10.38 17.84
C PRO A 7 -6.80 -10.00 17.12
N GLU A 8 -7.96 -10.25 17.76
CA GLU A 8 -9.29 -9.96 17.23
C GLU A 8 -9.61 -8.45 17.10
N ASP A 9 -8.86 -7.59 17.80
CA ASP A 9 -9.00 -6.13 17.75
C ASP A 9 -7.93 -5.48 16.86
N TRP A 10 -7.10 -6.27 16.17
CA TRP A 10 -5.95 -5.75 15.44
C TRP A 10 -6.31 -5.02 14.15
N TYR A 11 -7.37 -5.46 13.46
CA TYR A 11 -7.82 -4.84 12.22
C TYR A 11 -9.13 -4.10 12.38
N ARG A 12 -9.25 -2.97 11.70
CA ARG A 12 -10.49 -2.23 11.53
C ARG A 12 -10.91 -2.30 10.07
N ILE A 13 -12.21 -2.56 9.82
CA ILE A 13 -12.77 -2.73 8.48
C ILE A 13 -13.82 -1.65 8.24
N ARG A 14 -13.71 -0.92 7.14
CA ARG A 14 -14.64 0.13 6.74
C ARG A 14 -15.04 -0.04 5.27
N ARG A 15 -16.28 -0.39 5.02
CA ARG A 15 -16.83 -0.42 3.66
C ARG A 15 -17.03 1.00 3.15
N LEU A 16 -16.58 1.24 1.90
CA LEU A 16 -16.76 2.49 1.18
C LEU A 16 -17.70 2.25 -0.02
N GLY A 17 -17.87 3.25 -0.88
CA GLY A 17 -18.54 3.08 -2.16
C GLY A 17 -17.71 2.24 -3.16
N ASP A 18 -18.32 1.93 -4.32
CA ASP A 18 -17.67 1.27 -5.45
C ASP A 18 -17.05 -0.10 -5.11
N ASP A 19 -17.68 -0.86 -4.20
CA ASP A 19 -17.20 -2.16 -3.72
C ASP A 19 -15.76 -2.14 -3.17
N VAL A 20 -15.32 -0.97 -2.67
CA VAL A 20 -14.03 -0.79 -2.00
C VAL A 20 -14.20 -0.88 -0.49
N THR A 21 -13.32 -1.61 0.14
CA THR A 21 -13.24 -1.72 1.60
C THR A 21 -11.83 -1.33 2.07
N LEU A 22 -11.76 -0.41 3.02
CA LEU A 22 -10.55 -0.10 3.74
C LEU A 22 -10.39 -1.04 4.93
N ILE A 23 -9.22 -1.66 5.03
CA ILE A 23 -8.76 -2.41 6.19
C ILE A 23 -7.53 -1.67 6.72
N ASP A 24 -7.45 -1.43 8.01
CA ASP A 24 -6.27 -0.81 8.62
C ASP A 24 -5.94 -1.41 9.99
N GLU A 25 -4.74 -1.10 10.48
CA GLU A 25 -4.21 -1.53 11.78
C GLU A 25 -4.30 -0.36 12.79
N PRO A 26 -5.46 -0.15 13.47
CA PRO A 26 -5.78 1.09 14.20
C PRO A 26 -4.83 1.41 15.37
N TRP A 27 -4.01 0.46 15.80
CA TRP A 27 -3.06 0.63 16.91
C TRP A 27 -1.68 1.09 16.45
N ILE A 28 -1.49 1.33 15.16
CA ILE A 28 -0.31 1.94 14.56
C ILE A 28 -0.58 3.43 14.37
N HIS A 29 0.37 4.30 14.70
CA HIS A 29 0.25 5.74 14.49
C HIS A 29 -0.03 6.04 13.02
N GLN A 30 -0.86 7.04 12.76
CA GLN A 30 -1.38 7.33 11.42
C GLN A 30 -0.29 7.50 10.35
N TYR A 31 0.86 8.04 10.71
CA TYR A 31 1.99 8.22 9.77
C TYR A 31 2.56 6.89 9.27
N TYR A 32 2.58 5.85 10.10
CA TYR A 32 3.12 4.52 9.79
C TYR A 32 2.05 3.50 9.42
N ARG A 33 0.78 3.89 9.53
CA ARG A 33 -0.36 2.99 9.32
C ARG A 33 -0.73 2.91 7.87
N CYS A 34 -0.42 1.78 7.23
CA CYS A 34 -0.85 1.50 5.88
C CYS A 34 -2.37 1.34 5.76
N ASN A 35 -2.91 1.84 4.68
CA ASN A 35 -4.26 1.54 4.21
C ASN A 35 -4.20 0.30 3.32
N ILE A 36 -4.82 -0.78 3.76
CA ILE A 36 -4.98 -2.02 2.99
C ILE A 36 -6.32 -1.91 2.25
N TRP A 37 -6.28 -1.94 0.91
CA TRP A 37 -7.47 -1.76 0.10
C TRP A 37 -7.96 -3.08 -0.47
N HIS A 38 -9.16 -3.50 -0.09
CA HIS A 38 -9.85 -4.62 -0.71
C HIS A 38 -10.87 -4.10 -1.71
N VAL A 39 -10.86 -4.67 -2.92
CA VAL A 39 -11.79 -4.34 -4.00
C VAL A 39 -12.47 -5.61 -4.47
N ARG A 40 -13.79 -5.62 -4.48
CA ARG A 40 -14.56 -6.75 -5.00
C ARG A 40 -14.69 -6.68 -6.51
N GLY A 41 -14.39 -7.76 -7.18
CA GLY A 41 -14.62 -7.96 -8.61
C GLY A 41 -15.53 -9.15 -8.87
N ARG A 42 -15.90 -9.36 -10.14
CA ARG A 42 -16.79 -10.47 -10.55
C ARG A 42 -16.12 -11.82 -10.32
N ASP A 43 -14.92 -12.01 -10.83
CA ASP A 43 -14.26 -13.32 -10.89
C ASP A 43 -13.27 -13.52 -9.74
N ARG A 44 -12.65 -12.46 -9.26
CA ARG A 44 -11.73 -12.42 -8.14
C ARG A 44 -11.70 -11.06 -7.48
N ASP A 45 -11.18 -10.99 -6.29
CA ASP A 45 -10.99 -9.76 -5.56
C ASP A 45 -9.53 -9.27 -5.70
N LEU A 46 -9.33 -7.97 -5.52
CA LEU A 46 -8.02 -7.33 -5.43
C LEU A 46 -7.76 -6.93 -3.99
N LEU A 47 -6.53 -7.13 -3.54
CA LEU A 47 -6.01 -6.58 -2.31
C LEU A 47 -4.77 -5.73 -2.64
N VAL A 48 -4.83 -4.44 -2.41
CA VAL A 48 -3.67 -3.55 -2.53
C VAL A 48 -3.07 -3.39 -1.15
N ASP A 49 -1.86 -3.85 -1.01
CA ASP A 49 -1.07 -3.94 0.21
C ASP A 49 -1.64 -4.89 1.28
N THR A 50 -0.90 -5.13 2.36
CA THR A 50 -1.21 -6.20 3.32
C THR A 50 -0.85 -5.84 4.77
N GLY A 51 -0.51 -4.58 5.03
CA GLY A 51 -0.13 -4.11 6.37
C GLY A 51 1.20 -4.67 6.87
N MET A 52 1.47 -4.47 8.13
CA MET A 52 2.70 -4.96 8.78
C MET A 52 2.76 -6.48 8.93
N GLY A 53 1.63 -7.19 8.85
CA GLY A 53 1.59 -8.64 9.00
C GLY A 53 2.00 -9.17 10.38
N VAL A 54 1.96 -8.33 11.41
CA VAL A 54 2.26 -8.72 12.80
C VAL A 54 1.15 -9.56 13.43
N VAL A 55 -0.05 -9.43 12.89
CA VAL A 55 -1.18 -10.34 13.11
C VAL A 55 -1.63 -10.84 11.75
N SER A 56 -1.93 -12.13 11.62
CA SER A 56 -2.33 -12.70 10.32
C SER A 56 -3.61 -12.02 9.80
N LEU A 57 -3.50 -11.36 8.65
CA LEU A 57 -4.61 -10.71 7.97
C LEU A 57 -5.67 -11.74 7.56
N ARG A 58 -5.23 -12.87 7.02
CA ARG A 58 -6.12 -13.96 6.60
C ARG A 58 -6.88 -14.62 7.75
N SER A 59 -6.29 -14.66 8.94
CA SER A 59 -6.95 -15.28 10.10
C SER A 59 -7.96 -14.36 10.78
N GLN A 60 -7.79 -13.03 10.66
CA GLN A 60 -8.61 -12.05 11.36
C GLN A 60 -9.65 -11.37 10.45
N VAL A 61 -9.42 -11.37 9.14
CA VAL A 61 -10.27 -10.67 8.17
C VAL A 61 -10.82 -11.67 7.15
N PRO A 62 -12.00 -12.31 7.40
CA PRO A 62 -12.59 -13.30 6.50
C PRO A 62 -12.76 -12.80 5.05
N LEU A 63 -13.03 -11.52 4.87
CA LEU A 63 -13.20 -10.87 3.57
C LEU A 63 -12.07 -11.22 2.57
N VAL A 64 -10.83 -11.35 3.04
CA VAL A 64 -9.67 -11.64 2.17
C VAL A 64 -9.47 -13.14 1.89
N THR A 65 -10.38 -13.99 2.35
CA THR A 65 -10.34 -15.45 2.15
C THR A 65 -11.60 -16.05 1.54
N GLU A 66 -12.67 -15.27 1.42
CA GLU A 66 -13.97 -15.75 0.95
C GLU A 66 -13.98 -16.08 -0.55
N ARG A 67 -13.08 -15.46 -1.32
CA ARG A 67 -13.03 -15.55 -2.78
C ARG A 67 -11.59 -15.67 -3.27
N PRO A 68 -11.37 -16.10 -4.55
CA PRO A 68 -10.07 -15.93 -5.18
C PRO A 68 -9.61 -14.47 -5.09
N LEU A 69 -8.35 -14.25 -4.73
CA LEU A 69 -7.84 -12.92 -4.45
C LEU A 69 -6.42 -12.76 -5.01
N THR A 70 -6.17 -11.62 -5.63
CA THR A 70 -4.85 -11.17 -6.07
C THR A 70 -4.34 -10.11 -5.10
N ALA A 71 -3.24 -10.37 -4.42
CA ALA A 71 -2.57 -9.38 -3.55
C ALA A 71 -1.49 -8.64 -4.36
N VAL A 72 -1.61 -7.32 -4.46
CA VAL A 72 -0.68 -6.44 -5.18
C VAL A 72 0.10 -5.61 -4.17
N ALA A 73 1.41 -5.64 -4.24
CA ALA A 73 2.26 -4.71 -3.52
C ALA A 73 2.33 -3.38 -4.29
N SER A 74 1.89 -2.28 -3.68
CA SER A 74 2.12 -0.95 -4.23
C SER A 74 3.61 -0.63 -4.28
N HIS A 75 4.35 -1.05 -3.27
CA HIS A 75 5.81 -1.04 -3.13
C HIS A 75 6.22 -1.98 -1.98
N THR A 76 7.51 -2.07 -1.61
CA THR A 76 7.98 -3.14 -0.72
C THR A 76 8.42 -2.68 0.67
N HIS A 77 7.89 -1.57 1.19
CA HIS A 77 8.11 -1.19 2.58
C HIS A 77 7.36 -2.12 3.54
N TYR A 78 7.89 -2.21 4.76
CA TYR A 78 7.48 -3.17 5.78
C TYR A 78 5.98 -3.10 6.14
N ASP A 79 5.43 -1.90 6.12
CA ASP A 79 4.03 -1.63 6.48
C ASP A 79 3.05 -1.93 5.34
N HIS A 80 3.54 -2.10 4.10
CA HIS A 80 2.74 -2.48 2.93
C HIS A 80 2.77 -3.97 2.63
N VAL A 81 3.90 -4.65 2.86
CA VAL A 81 4.07 -6.04 2.41
C VAL A 81 4.28 -7.07 3.53
N GLY A 82 4.14 -6.67 4.79
CA GLY A 82 4.35 -7.57 5.93
C GLY A 82 3.48 -8.82 5.91
N GLY A 83 2.22 -8.69 5.49
CA GLY A 83 1.28 -9.80 5.33
C GLY A 83 1.31 -10.49 3.96
N HIS A 84 2.13 -10.04 3.00
CA HIS A 84 2.09 -10.51 1.59
C HIS A 84 2.34 -12.01 1.43
N HIS A 85 3.15 -12.59 2.32
CA HIS A 85 3.46 -14.01 2.38
C HIS A 85 2.24 -14.91 2.65
N GLU A 86 1.14 -14.35 3.14
CA GLU A 86 -0.09 -15.10 3.44
C GLU A 86 -0.92 -15.44 2.19
N PHE A 87 -0.67 -14.78 1.06
CA PHE A 87 -1.46 -14.90 -0.16
C PHE A 87 -0.77 -15.78 -1.19
N ALA A 88 -1.57 -16.52 -1.97
CA ALA A 88 -1.05 -17.43 -3.01
C ALA A 88 -0.77 -16.70 -4.33
N ASP A 89 -1.62 -15.74 -4.73
CA ASP A 89 -1.45 -14.92 -5.94
C ASP A 89 -0.90 -13.55 -5.53
N ARG A 90 0.38 -13.32 -5.81
CA ARG A 90 1.15 -12.16 -5.37
C ARG A 90 1.73 -11.42 -6.57
N VAL A 91 1.41 -10.14 -6.67
CA VAL A 91 1.86 -9.26 -7.75
C VAL A 91 2.79 -8.19 -7.20
N ALA A 92 3.89 -7.95 -7.89
CA ALA A 92 4.79 -6.84 -7.62
C ALA A 92 5.35 -6.28 -8.93
N HIS A 93 5.74 -5.01 -8.90
CA HIS A 93 6.44 -4.39 -10.03
C HIS A 93 7.84 -4.98 -10.19
N LEU A 94 8.31 -5.05 -11.44
CA LEU A 94 9.62 -5.61 -11.77
C LEU A 94 10.79 -4.93 -11.03
N GLY A 95 10.67 -3.65 -10.69
CA GLY A 95 11.68 -2.87 -9.97
C GLY A 95 11.90 -3.33 -8.52
N GLU A 96 10.94 -4.06 -7.92
CA GLU A 96 11.01 -4.49 -6.51
C GLU A 96 10.67 -5.97 -6.26
N ALA A 97 10.37 -6.73 -7.31
CA ALA A 97 10.02 -8.15 -7.17
C ALA A 97 11.12 -8.96 -6.45
N ASP A 98 12.38 -8.61 -6.65
CA ASP A 98 13.54 -9.22 -5.99
C ASP A 98 13.58 -8.91 -4.48
N LEU A 99 13.09 -7.74 -4.04
CA LEU A 99 13.02 -7.39 -2.63
C LEU A 99 12.04 -8.30 -1.90
N LEU A 100 10.86 -8.58 -2.48
CA LEU A 100 9.91 -9.55 -1.91
C LEU A 100 10.44 -10.98 -1.89
N ALA A 101 11.29 -11.34 -2.84
CA ALA A 101 11.91 -12.67 -2.87
C ALA A 101 13.04 -12.81 -1.83
N ARG A 102 13.70 -11.72 -1.46
CA ARG A 102 14.86 -11.67 -0.55
C ARG A 102 14.78 -10.46 0.39
N PRO A 103 13.70 -10.35 1.20
CA PRO A 103 13.54 -9.21 2.09
C PRO A 103 14.61 -9.24 3.18
N THR A 104 15.09 -8.06 3.53
CA THR A 104 15.94 -7.81 4.71
C THR A 104 15.31 -6.67 5.51
N ARG A 105 15.71 -6.51 6.77
CA ARG A 105 15.24 -5.36 7.56
C ARG A 105 15.61 -4.02 6.91
N ALA A 106 16.80 -3.93 6.30
CA ALA A 106 17.27 -2.71 5.66
C ALA A 106 16.49 -2.39 4.36
N ASN A 107 16.35 -3.38 3.45
CA ASN A 107 15.74 -3.10 2.15
C ASN A 107 14.21 -2.93 2.17
N THR A 108 13.57 -3.30 3.29
CA THR A 108 12.13 -3.09 3.54
C THR A 108 11.87 -1.99 4.56
N LEU A 109 12.87 -1.27 5.04
CA LEU A 109 12.81 -0.29 6.13
C LEU A 109 12.33 -0.86 7.47
N ALA A 110 12.25 -2.17 7.63
CA ALA A 110 11.79 -2.81 8.87
C ALA A 110 12.72 -2.53 10.07
N GLU A 111 13.92 -2.00 9.84
CA GLU A 111 14.83 -1.52 10.90
C GLU A 111 14.31 -0.25 11.61
N TRP A 112 13.38 0.49 10.99
CA TRP A 112 12.73 1.66 11.58
C TRP A 112 11.61 1.30 12.56
N VAL A 113 11.23 0.02 12.62
CA VAL A 113 10.15 -0.43 13.50
C VAL A 113 10.62 -0.46 14.94
N GLY A 114 10.11 0.50 15.73
CA GLY A 114 10.23 0.57 17.18
C GLY A 114 8.88 0.34 17.86
N ASP A 115 8.88 0.28 19.18
CA ASP A 115 7.65 0.22 19.97
C ASP A 115 6.88 1.56 19.94
N ASP A 116 7.56 2.64 19.63
CA ASP A 116 7.06 4.02 19.58
C ASP A 116 6.12 4.30 18.39
N ILE A 117 6.08 3.43 17.39
CA ILE A 117 5.12 3.55 16.29
C ILE A 117 3.71 3.06 16.65
N PHE A 118 3.52 2.48 17.84
CA PHE A 118 2.27 1.87 18.27
C PHE A 118 1.59 2.65 19.42
N ASP A 119 0.28 2.78 19.37
CA ASP A 119 -0.56 3.17 20.52
C ASP A 119 -0.79 1.98 21.47
N ARG A 120 -0.86 0.76 20.90
CA ARG A 120 -0.85 -0.51 21.62
C ARG A 120 0.08 -1.47 20.89
N LEU A 121 0.93 -2.15 21.64
CA LEU A 121 1.82 -3.16 21.06
C LEU A 121 1.01 -4.30 20.43
N PRO A 122 1.54 -4.92 19.37
CA PRO A 122 0.97 -6.16 18.82
C PRO A 122 0.85 -7.27 19.90
N PRO A 123 -0.02 -8.26 19.67
CA PRO A 123 -0.10 -9.44 20.55
C PRO A 123 1.25 -10.15 20.70
N THR A 124 1.44 -10.88 21.80
CA THR A 124 2.63 -11.75 21.95
C THR A 124 2.58 -12.88 20.91
N PRO A 125 3.74 -13.31 20.38
CA PRO A 125 5.11 -13.04 20.82
C PRO A 125 5.84 -11.91 20.03
N TYR A 126 5.22 -10.80 19.76
CA TYR A 126 5.82 -9.69 19.00
C TYR A 126 6.95 -8.99 19.78
N LEU A 127 8.08 -8.72 19.08
CA LEU A 127 9.21 -7.90 19.51
C LEU A 127 9.66 -7.04 18.33
N SER A 128 9.60 -5.70 18.47
CA SER A 128 10.00 -4.75 17.42
C SER A 128 11.43 -4.96 16.92
N ALA A 129 12.36 -5.23 17.83
CA ALA A 129 13.78 -5.45 17.51
C ALA A 129 14.03 -6.63 16.56
N THR A 130 13.12 -7.60 16.51
CA THR A 130 13.21 -8.80 15.65
C THR A 130 12.20 -8.80 14.50
N TYR A 131 11.36 -7.78 14.41
CA TYR A 131 10.40 -7.68 13.33
C TYR A 131 11.12 -7.62 11.96
N ALA A 132 10.65 -8.40 11.02
CA ALA A 132 11.15 -8.42 9.65
C ALA A 132 10.04 -8.89 8.71
N VAL A 133 10.02 -8.35 7.51
CA VAL A 133 9.15 -8.83 6.43
C VAL A 133 9.51 -10.28 6.07
N ARG A 134 8.50 -11.12 5.94
CA ARG A 134 8.70 -12.53 5.55
C ARG A 134 8.80 -12.63 4.02
N LYS A 135 9.65 -13.56 3.56
CA LYS A 135 9.83 -13.88 2.14
C LYS A 135 8.49 -14.18 1.47
N ALA A 136 8.18 -13.46 0.40
CA ALA A 136 6.95 -13.55 -0.37
C ALA A 136 7.21 -13.31 -1.88
N PRO A 137 7.98 -14.17 -2.58
CA PRO A 137 8.29 -13.93 -3.98
C PRO A 137 7.01 -13.73 -4.79
N ALA A 138 7.02 -12.74 -5.68
CA ALA A 138 5.91 -12.48 -6.57
C ALA A 138 5.63 -13.71 -7.45
N THR A 139 4.36 -14.04 -7.63
CA THR A 139 3.90 -15.08 -8.56
C THR A 139 3.64 -14.52 -9.95
N ARG A 140 3.40 -13.21 -10.02
CA ARG A 140 3.30 -12.42 -11.24
C ARG A 140 4.06 -11.12 -11.08
N ILE A 141 4.95 -10.84 -12.03
CA ILE A 141 5.68 -9.57 -12.12
C ILE A 141 4.98 -8.71 -13.15
N VAL A 142 4.78 -7.43 -12.83
CA VAL A 142 4.13 -6.44 -13.69
C VAL A 142 5.06 -5.29 -14.02
N ALA A 143 4.76 -4.63 -15.12
CA ALA A 143 5.39 -3.41 -15.59
C ALA A 143 4.34 -2.32 -15.83
N ASP A 144 4.79 -1.13 -16.20
CA ASP A 144 3.95 -0.01 -16.58
C ASP A 144 3.01 -0.37 -17.74
N GLY A 145 1.72 -0.02 -17.61
CA GLY A 145 0.68 -0.32 -18.60
C GLY A 145 0.08 -1.73 -18.51
N ASP A 146 0.61 -2.62 -17.67
CA ASP A 146 -0.02 -3.91 -17.41
C ASP A 146 -1.39 -3.73 -16.74
N VAL A 147 -2.25 -4.73 -16.83
CA VAL A 147 -3.61 -4.67 -16.26
C VAL A 147 -3.82 -5.78 -15.23
N ILE A 148 -4.37 -5.39 -14.09
CA ILE A 148 -4.94 -6.31 -13.10
C ILE A 148 -6.43 -6.46 -13.42
N ASP A 149 -6.81 -7.63 -13.92
CA ASP A 149 -8.17 -7.93 -14.36
C ASP A 149 -8.92 -8.72 -13.28
N LEU A 150 -10.09 -8.22 -12.88
CA LEU A 150 -10.99 -8.85 -11.92
C LEU A 150 -12.25 -9.45 -12.60
N GLY A 151 -12.31 -9.40 -13.94
CA GLY A 151 -13.39 -9.90 -14.78
C GLY A 151 -14.37 -8.82 -15.24
N ASP A 152 -14.72 -7.88 -14.40
CA ASP A 152 -15.58 -6.72 -14.69
C ASP A 152 -14.91 -5.39 -14.35
N ARG A 153 -13.78 -5.45 -13.71
CA ARG A 153 -12.96 -4.29 -13.30
C ARG A 153 -11.53 -4.48 -13.76
N HIS A 154 -10.92 -3.41 -14.25
CA HIS A 154 -9.58 -3.42 -14.85
C HIS A 154 -8.76 -2.29 -14.27
N PHE A 155 -7.67 -2.64 -13.58
CA PHE A 155 -6.77 -1.68 -12.99
C PHE A 155 -5.46 -1.63 -13.78
N GLU A 156 -5.23 -0.52 -14.47
CA GLU A 156 -3.96 -0.25 -15.14
C GLU A 156 -2.87 -0.01 -14.11
N VAL A 157 -1.75 -0.67 -14.27
CA VAL A 157 -0.53 -0.46 -13.48
C VAL A 157 0.18 0.78 -14.00
N ILE A 158 0.33 1.79 -13.17
CA ILE A 158 1.09 3.00 -13.47
C ILE A 158 2.38 2.94 -12.65
N HIS A 159 3.52 2.78 -13.29
CA HIS A 159 4.80 2.86 -12.60
C HIS A 159 5.06 4.28 -12.12
N THR A 160 5.19 4.45 -10.82
CA THR A 160 5.36 5.72 -10.12
C THR A 160 6.58 5.69 -9.20
N PRO A 161 7.79 5.58 -9.77
CA PRO A 161 9.01 5.58 -8.96
C PRO A 161 9.23 6.98 -8.34
N GLY A 162 10.06 7.02 -7.32
CA GLY A 162 10.42 8.25 -6.61
C GLY A 162 10.39 8.07 -5.11
N HIS A 163 9.28 7.64 -4.53
CA HIS A 163 9.22 7.18 -3.15
C HIS A 163 10.02 5.86 -2.97
N SER A 164 9.81 4.94 -3.88
CA SER A 164 10.58 3.69 -4.02
C SER A 164 10.79 3.36 -5.50
N PRO A 165 11.80 2.55 -5.89
CA PRO A 165 12.13 2.33 -7.30
C PRO A 165 11.10 1.50 -8.06
N GLY A 166 10.31 0.67 -7.40
CA GLY A 166 9.25 -0.15 -7.98
C GLY A 166 7.84 0.26 -7.56
N GLY A 167 7.69 1.47 -7.00
CA GLY A 167 6.39 2.00 -6.60
C GLY A 167 5.41 2.05 -7.76
N ILE A 168 4.18 1.61 -7.54
CA ILE A 168 3.09 1.65 -8.52
C ILE A 168 1.83 2.27 -7.97
N ALA A 169 1.09 2.94 -8.84
CA ALA A 169 -0.32 3.25 -8.65
C ALA A 169 -1.18 2.32 -9.50
N LEU A 170 -2.44 2.12 -9.11
CA LEU A 170 -3.42 1.35 -9.88
C LEU A 170 -4.58 2.26 -10.27
N TRP A 171 -4.86 2.33 -11.55
CA TRP A 171 -5.89 3.21 -12.12
C TRP A 171 -7.04 2.44 -12.73
N GLU A 172 -8.27 2.73 -12.31
CA GLU A 172 -9.50 2.23 -12.92
C GLU A 172 -10.27 3.36 -13.58
N ALA A 173 -10.20 3.46 -14.91
CA ALA A 173 -10.83 4.53 -15.65
C ALA A 173 -12.37 4.49 -15.59
N ALA A 174 -12.97 3.31 -15.46
CA ALA A 174 -14.42 3.13 -15.45
C ALA A 174 -15.10 3.80 -14.25
N THR A 175 -14.46 3.79 -13.09
CA THR A 175 -14.98 4.38 -11.83
C THR A 175 -14.27 5.67 -11.45
N GLY A 176 -13.13 5.97 -12.07
CA GLY A 176 -12.27 7.07 -11.70
C GLY A 176 -11.55 6.85 -10.35
N ILE A 177 -11.27 5.59 -10.01
CA ILE A 177 -10.55 5.24 -8.77
C ILE A 177 -9.06 5.16 -9.06
N LEU A 178 -8.26 5.81 -8.22
CA LEU A 178 -6.81 5.71 -8.20
C LEU A 178 -6.35 5.18 -6.84
N PHE A 179 -5.63 4.06 -6.82
CA PHE A 179 -4.83 3.64 -5.67
C PHE A 179 -3.42 4.16 -5.88
N SER A 180 -2.98 5.13 -5.07
CA SER A 180 -1.72 5.84 -5.33
C SER A 180 -0.50 5.25 -4.62
N GLY A 181 -0.67 4.26 -3.73
CA GLY A 181 0.43 3.87 -2.86
C GLY A 181 0.98 5.07 -2.10
N ASP A 182 2.31 5.15 -1.98
CA ASP A 182 2.97 6.18 -1.19
C ASP A 182 3.60 7.31 -1.99
N ILE A 183 3.46 7.27 -3.30
CA ILE A 183 3.92 8.39 -4.14
C ILE A 183 3.10 9.65 -3.88
N HIS A 184 1.83 9.51 -3.46
CA HIS A 184 0.91 10.63 -3.29
C HIS A 184 -0.20 10.33 -2.29
N TYR A 185 -0.26 11.12 -1.20
CA TYR A 185 -1.32 11.09 -0.18
C TYR A 185 -1.51 12.48 0.44
N ASP A 186 -2.63 12.71 1.13
CA ASP A 186 -2.91 13.97 1.80
C ASP A 186 -2.26 14.02 3.20
N GLY A 187 -0.93 14.13 3.20
CA GLY A 187 -0.09 14.13 4.39
C GLY A 187 1.36 14.48 4.07
N PRO A 188 2.27 14.45 5.05
CA PRO A 188 3.69 14.67 4.83
C PRO A 188 4.29 13.51 4.04
N LEU A 189 4.73 13.77 2.80
CA LEU A 189 5.30 12.76 1.92
C LEU A 189 6.71 12.36 2.38
N ALA A 190 7.03 11.08 2.32
CA ALA A 190 8.36 10.55 2.58
C ALA A 190 9.16 10.53 1.27
N GLU A 191 9.98 11.55 1.05
CA GLU A 191 10.70 11.79 -0.21
C GLU A 191 12.21 11.56 -0.12
N ASP A 192 12.73 11.34 1.09
CA ASP A 192 14.16 11.31 1.41
C ASP A 192 14.64 9.95 1.95
N LEU A 193 13.96 8.87 1.59
CA LEU A 193 14.37 7.52 1.94
C LEU A 193 15.65 7.13 1.18
N TYR A 194 16.38 6.13 1.68
CA TYR A 194 17.69 5.73 1.10
C TYR A 194 17.65 5.39 -0.40
N HIS A 195 16.50 5.01 -0.93
CA HIS A 195 16.27 4.63 -2.32
C HIS A 195 15.31 5.56 -3.05
N SER A 196 14.86 6.64 -2.40
CA SER A 196 14.04 7.65 -3.07
C SER A 196 14.86 8.41 -4.11
N ASP A 197 14.20 8.77 -5.21
CA ASP A 197 14.79 9.56 -6.28
C ASP A 197 13.93 10.78 -6.58
N PRO A 198 14.41 12.01 -6.32
CA PRO A 198 13.64 13.23 -6.52
C PRO A 198 13.24 13.49 -7.99
N ALA A 199 14.08 13.06 -8.95
CA ALA A 199 13.77 13.25 -10.37
C ALA A 199 12.68 12.29 -10.83
N ASP A 200 12.71 11.04 -10.34
CA ASP A 200 11.64 10.08 -10.55
C ASP A 200 10.34 10.54 -9.87
N TYR A 201 10.44 11.05 -8.64
CA TYR A 201 9.30 11.58 -7.90
C TYR A 201 8.59 12.70 -8.71
N LEU A 202 9.38 13.63 -9.24
CA LEU A 202 8.85 14.72 -10.06
C LEU A 202 8.13 14.20 -11.32
N ARG A 203 8.73 13.20 -12.01
CA ARG A 203 8.11 12.59 -13.20
C ARG A 203 6.80 11.89 -12.86
N SER A 204 6.79 11.14 -11.75
CA SER A 204 5.61 10.41 -11.26
C SER A 204 4.48 11.35 -10.86
N MET A 205 4.78 12.44 -10.15
CA MET A 205 3.78 13.43 -9.75
C MET A 205 3.19 14.16 -10.96
N LYS A 206 4.01 14.55 -11.96
CA LYS A 206 3.52 15.13 -13.22
C LYS A 206 2.61 14.15 -13.96
N ARG A 207 2.95 12.87 -14.01
CA ARG A 207 2.12 11.85 -14.63
C ARG A 207 0.78 11.66 -13.90
N LEU A 208 0.82 11.59 -12.57
CA LEU A 208 -0.40 11.46 -11.76
C LEU A 208 -1.32 12.68 -11.87
N HIS A 209 -0.77 13.87 -12.07
CA HIS A 209 -1.55 15.10 -12.28
C HIS A 209 -2.48 15.01 -13.50
N GLU A 210 -2.07 14.26 -14.53
CA GLU A 210 -2.86 14.05 -15.75
C GLU A 210 -3.98 13.01 -15.59
N ILE A 211 -3.97 12.23 -14.49
CA ILE A 211 -4.99 11.22 -14.23
C ILE A 211 -6.29 11.91 -13.75
N PRO A 212 -7.42 11.74 -14.47
CA PRO A 212 -8.69 12.37 -14.09
C PRO A 212 -9.38 11.61 -12.95
N ALA A 213 -8.65 11.40 -11.85
CA ALA A 213 -9.17 10.68 -10.72
C ALA A 213 -10.39 11.38 -10.11
N ARG A 214 -11.46 10.61 -9.88
CA ARG A 214 -12.63 11.04 -9.11
C ARG A 214 -12.36 10.93 -7.62
N ILE A 215 -11.68 9.85 -7.22
CA ILE A 215 -11.27 9.57 -5.84
C ILE A 215 -9.90 8.90 -5.82
N VAL A 216 -9.10 9.26 -4.82
CA VAL A 216 -7.80 8.65 -4.56
C VAL A 216 -7.84 7.89 -3.23
N HIS A 217 -7.44 6.65 -3.29
CA HIS A 217 -7.22 5.76 -2.15
C HIS A 217 -5.71 5.56 -2.00
N ALA A 218 -5.11 6.31 -1.09
CA ALA A 218 -3.66 6.34 -0.89
C ALA A 218 -3.17 5.27 0.09
N GLY A 219 -1.85 5.02 0.11
CA GLY A 219 -1.24 4.08 1.05
C GLY A 219 -1.36 4.53 2.51
N HIS A 220 -1.37 5.85 2.75
CA HIS A 220 -1.57 6.45 4.07
C HIS A 220 -2.67 7.51 4.04
N TYR A 221 -3.14 7.91 5.23
CA TYR A 221 -4.13 8.96 5.45
C TYR A 221 -5.51 8.66 4.81
N PRO A 222 -6.52 9.51 5.01
CA PRO A 222 -7.82 9.32 4.40
C PRO A 222 -7.81 9.46 2.88
N SER A 223 -8.77 8.80 2.22
CA SER A 223 -9.07 9.03 0.81
C SER A 223 -9.53 10.46 0.56
N PHE A 224 -9.27 10.97 -0.63
CA PHE A 224 -9.64 12.33 -1.04
C PHE A 224 -10.15 12.36 -2.48
N ASP A 225 -10.88 13.41 -2.82
CA ASP A 225 -11.49 13.57 -4.13
C ASP A 225 -10.52 14.09 -5.21
N GLY A 226 -10.97 14.09 -6.46
CA GLY A 226 -10.16 14.53 -7.60
C GLY A 226 -9.81 16.02 -7.57
N ALA A 227 -10.59 16.87 -6.89
CA ALA A 227 -10.25 18.29 -6.73
C ALA A 227 -9.05 18.42 -5.78
N ARG A 228 -9.08 17.70 -4.66
CA ARG A 228 -7.97 17.66 -3.70
C ARG A 228 -6.72 17.01 -4.30
N HIS A 229 -6.88 15.94 -5.10
CA HIS A 229 -5.79 15.31 -5.85
C HIS A 229 -5.01 16.32 -6.69
N ARG A 230 -5.70 17.06 -7.55
CA ARG A 230 -5.06 18.07 -8.40
C ARG A 230 -4.42 19.19 -7.60
N ALA A 231 -5.11 19.67 -6.54
CA ALA A 231 -4.59 20.75 -5.70
C ALA A 231 -3.30 20.35 -4.95
N LEU A 232 -3.26 19.13 -4.41
CA LEU A 232 -2.08 18.64 -3.70
C LEU A 232 -0.88 18.53 -4.64
N ILE A 233 -1.05 17.96 -5.83
CA ILE A 233 0.05 17.79 -6.78
C ILE A 233 0.50 19.17 -7.31
N HIS A 234 -0.43 20.06 -7.65
CA HIS A 234 -0.10 21.42 -8.10
C HIS A 234 0.75 22.15 -7.05
N ASN A 235 0.31 22.19 -5.80
CA ASN A 235 1.05 22.82 -4.72
C ASN A 235 2.45 22.18 -4.49
N TRP A 236 2.53 20.86 -4.65
CA TRP A 236 3.80 20.15 -4.53
C TRP A 236 4.78 20.48 -5.65
N LEU A 237 4.28 20.63 -6.90
CA LEU A 237 5.07 21.04 -8.07
C LEU A 237 5.54 22.49 -7.94
N ASP A 238 4.63 23.42 -7.60
CA ASP A 238 4.93 24.84 -7.46
C ASP A 238 6.05 25.10 -6.42
N ALA A 239 6.02 24.35 -5.33
CA ALA A 239 7.04 24.47 -4.27
C ALA A 239 8.46 24.06 -4.73
N ARG A 240 8.60 23.39 -5.88
CA ARG A 240 9.88 22.94 -6.45
C ARG A 240 10.35 23.73 -7.66
N GLU A 241 9.47 24.53 -8.23
CA GLU A 241 9.79 25.43 -9.34
C GLU A 241 10.13 26.86 -8.87
N ALA A 242 9.89 27.14 -7.56
CA ALA A 242 10.19 28.44 -6.91
C ALA A 242 11.62 28.49 -6.37
#